data_71f0e578463cf7c28f51a1c104bdc375
#
_entry.id   71f0e578463cf7c28f51a1c104bdc375
#
_cell.length_a   1.000
_cell.length_b   1.000
_cell.length_c   1.000
_cell.angle_alpha   90.00
_cell.angle_beta   90.00
_cell.angle_gamma   90.00
#
_symmetry.space_group_name_H-M   'P 1'
#
loop_
_entity.id
_entity.type
_entity.pdbx_description
1 polymer ?
#
loop_
_entity_poly.entity_id
_entity_poly.type
_entity_poly.pdbx_seq_one_letter_code
_entity_poly.pdbx_strand_id
1 'polypeptide(L)'
;MRNTNDFMSLRTAVNKALSQYMQLRKKIDWKDSSKSATIQQLAQPFLNGYFTIAIAGKMSAGKSTFINSLIGENLLPTGHFQTTSSITWIVSSKDRSMEVTFADGKKLTYKNHFAEELRKLVAVPKEFDALPISDINTLIIGNNDINTILQKKAGIEEKTGTSSSEDLWKKYVSVTPKGKIAQKVVIQIPLPDEYEGWRIVDTPGVGAIGGIQVATMQLLTSRDKSNNNQHLVDAVILLHKGTENIQDESANKFAEDVSKSMGDLAKGRLFFVLTHASTPEFLNYKDGILSRASNLFGKRLGIPAERITYVDSFIQRFITDAKNSGKDFSTPQNLSTALTGWTEEDWKAICSHLFQLHGELQMRGKECSNSTIFSQLETTAHFDVLRGKLNDFLNNEKEATFNSLMNLIEDELKLYESRVQKDIQAVSNGSSEIEKQIKEAEQ
;
A
#
# COMPACT_ATOMS: atom_id res chain seq x y z
N MET A 1 -23.98 1.42 1.54
CA MET A 1 -23.20 1.72 0.32
C MET A 1 -23.10 3.23 0.16
N ARG A 2 -22.05 3.87 0.69
CA ARG A 2 -21.69 5.26 0.37
C ARG A 2 -20.81 5.20 -0.88
N ASN A 3 -21.22 5.89 -1.91
CA ASN A 3 -20.85 5.72 -3.32
C ASN A 3 -19.44 6.19 -3.67
N THR A 4 -18.79 5.52 -4.62
CA THR A 4 -17.63 6.00 -5.41
C THR A 4 -17.82 7.40 -6.01
N ASN A 5 -19.05 7.84 -6.22
CA ASN A 5 -19.42 9.22 -6.56
C ASN A 5 -18.92 10.26 -5.55
N ASP A 6 -18.59 9.86 -4.31
CA ASP A 6 -18.19 10.79 -3.26
C ASP A 6 -16.75 11.30 -3.47
N PHE A 7 -15.79 10.44 -3.86
CA PHE A 7 -14.41 10.88 -4.10
C PHE A 7 -14.28 11.80 -5.31
N MET A 8 -14.97 11.51 -6.41
CA MET A 8 -14.97 12.37 -7.60
C MET A 8 -15.64 13.72 -7.34
N SER A 9 -16.67 13.75 -6.51
CA SER A 9 -17.31 15.02 -6.09
C SER A 9 -16.38 15.84 -5.18
N LEU A 10 -15.71 15.22 -4.20
CA LEU A 10 -14.70 15.86 -3.36
C LEU A 10 -13.54 16.40 -4.19
N ARG A 11 -13.03 15.60 -5.13
CA ARG A 11 -11.97 15.99 -6.06
C ARG A 11 -12.38 17.22 -6.89
N THR A 12 -13.58 17.23 -7.41
CA THR A 12 -14.12 18.36 -8.18
C THR A 12 -14.23 19.62 -7.32
N ALA A 13 -14.72 19.48 -6.09
CA ALA A 13 -14.82 20.58 -5.13
C ALA A 13 -13.43 21.15 -4.76
N VAL A 14 -12.45 20.28 -4.49
CA VAL A 14 -11.07 20.69 -4.20
C VAL A 14 -10.44 21.44 -5.38
N ASN A 15 -10.56 20.90 -6.60
CA ASN A 15 -10.03 21.54 -7.79
C ASN A 15 -10.62 22.94 -7.99
N LYS A 16 -11.94 23.10 -7.78
CA LYS A 16 -12.63 24.38 -7.86
C LYS A 16 -12.13 25.36 -6.79
N ALA A 17 -12.10 24.93 -5.54
CA ALA A 17 -11.68 25.77 -4.41
C ALA A 17 -10.22 26.23 -4.55
N LEU A 18 -9.31 25.30 -4.92
CA LEU A 18 -7.91 25.64 -5.17
C LEU A 18 -7.73 26.59 -6.34
N SER A 19 -8.44 26.37 -7.45
CA SER A 19 -8.37 27.26 -8.61
C SER A 19 -8.79 28.67 -8.22
N GLN A 20 -9.90 28.82 -7.49
CA GLN A 20 -10.39 30.12 -7.00
C GLN A 20 -9.41 30.77 -6.02
N TYR A 21 -8.90 30.01 -5.06
CA TYR A 21 -7.90 30.47 -4.10
C TYR A 21 -6.62 30.95 -4.78
N MET A 22 -6.07 30.20 -5.74
CA MET A 22 -4.86 30.57 -6.48
C MET A 22 -5.08 31.79 -7.38
N GLN A 23 -6.25 31.88 -8.03
CA GLN A 23 -6.60 33.04 -8.83
C GLN A 23 -6.71 34.32 -7.97
N LEU A 24 -7.33 34.21 -6.80
CA LEU A 24 -7.44 35.33 -5.87
C LEU A 24 -6.06 35.80 -5.40
N ARG A 25 -5.23 34.86 -4.94
CA ARG A 25 -3.84 35.17 -4.52
C ARG A 25 -3.05 35.91 -5.61
N LYS A 26 -3.18 35.47 -6.86
CA LYS A 26 -2.50 36.12 -7.99
C LYS A 26 -3.01 37.54 -8.22
N LYS A 27 -4.32 37.76 -8.11
CA LYS A 27 -4.93 39.08 -8.32
C LYS A 27 -4.49 40.12 -7.31
N ILE A 28 -4.21 39.71 -6.09
CA ILE A 28 -3.90 40.58 -4.95
C ILE A 28 -2.43 40.60 -4.57
N ASP A 29 -1.55 39.96 -5.38
CA ASP A 29 -0.10 39.85 -5.14
C ASP A 29 0.23 39.40 -3.68
N TRP A 30 -0.54 38.45 -3.18
CA TRP A 30 -0.36 37.91 -1.82
C TRP A 30 0.91 37.05 -1.73
N LYS A 31 1.99 37.65 -1.33
CA LYS A 31 3.36 37.08 -1.41
C LYS A 31 3.55 36.03 -0.39
N ASP A 32 3.23 35.67 0.57
CA ASP A 32 3.55 34.53 1.45
C ASP A 32 2.50 34.28 2.54
N SER A 33 1.86 33.13 2.44
CA SER A 33 1.23 32.55 3.59
C SER A 33 2.02 31.33 4.05
N SER A 34 2.30 31.27 5.34
CA SER A 34 2.90 30.08 5.98
C SER A 34 2.07 28.81 5.77
N LYS A 35 0.78 28.95 5.42
CA LYS A 35 -0.17 27.87 5.20
C LYS A 35 -0.23 27.41 3.74
N SER A 36 0.31 28.16 2.77
CA SER A 36 0.23 27.82 1.34
C SER A 36 0.84 26.45 1.02
N ALA A 37 1.97 26.12 1.61
CA ALA A 37 2.59 24.81 1.46
C ALA A 37 1.71 23.68 2.01
N THR A 38 1.10 23.90 3.16
CA THR A 38 0.18 22.93 3.79
C THR A 38 -1.09 22.73 2.96
N ILE A 39 -1.67 23.83 2.42
CA ILE A 39 -2.82 23.78 1.52
C ILE A 39 -2.50 22.95 0.27
N GLN A 40 -1.37 23.21 -0.38
CA GLN A 40 -0.92 22.42 -1.52
C GLN A 40 -0.71 20.96 -1.14
N GLN A 41 -0.14 20.71 0.02
CA GLN A 41 0.09 19.38 0.54
C GLN A 41 -1.22 18.60 0.73
N LEU A 42 -2.19 19.14 1.43
CA LEU A 42 -3.49 18.46 1.67
C LEU A 42 -4.30 18.29 0.39
N ALA A 43 -4.06 19.09 -0.63
CA ALA A 43 -4.74 18.97 -1.91
C ALA A 43 -4.23 17.83 -2.80
N GLN A 44 -2.99 17.37 -2.61
CA GLN A 44 -2.35 16.43 -3.53
C GLN A 44 -3.09 15.10 -3.73
N PRO A 45 -3.63 14.42 -2.71
CA PRO A 45 -4.39 13.19 -2.92
C PRO A 45 -5.57 13.38 -3.89
N PHE A 46 -6.22 14.55 -3.83
CA PHE A 46 -7.32 14.90 -4.73
C PHE A 46 -6.82 15.27 -6.12
N LEU A 47 -5.72 16.01 -6.23
CA LEU A 47 -5.12 16.41 -7.52
C LEU A 47 -4.58 15.18 -8.27
N ASN A 48 -3.86 14.32 -7.58
CA ASN A 48 -3.30 13.09 -8.15
C ASN A 48 -4.38 12.04 -8.44
N GLY A 49 -5.52 12.11 -7.78
CA GLY A 49 -6.66 11.23 -7.99
C GLY A 49 -6.55 9.88 -7.30
N TYR A 50 -5.58 9.68 -6.38
CA TYR A 50 -5.46 8.43 -5.62
C TYR A 50 -4.75 8.60 -4.28
N PHE A 51 -5.15 7.73 -3.34
CA PHE A 51 -4.47 7.47 -2.08
C PHE A 51 -3.57 6.23 -2.23
N THR A 52 -2.42 6.26 -1.60
CA THR A 52 -1.41 5.20 -1.72
C THR A 52 -1.37 4.35 -0.48
N ILE A 53 -1.57 3.04 -0.63
CA ILE A 53 -1.44 2.05 0.43
C ILE A 53 -0.24 1.15 0.12
N ALA A 54 0.74 1.12 1.02
CA ALA A 54 1.86 0.19 0.93
C ALA A 54 1.56 -1.09 1.70
N ILE A 55 1.90 -2.23 1.11
CA ILE A 55 1.82 -3.53 1.77
C ILE A 55 3.23 -3.90 2.21
N ALA A 56 3.43 -4.02 3.51
CA ALA A 56 4.71 -4.33 4.12
C ALA A 56 4.61 -5.59 4.99
N GLY A 57 5.67 -6.36 5.08
CA GLY A 57 5.70 -7.58 5.88
C GLY A 57 6.97 -8.37 5.65
N LYS A 58 7.29 -9.30 6.56
CA LYS A 58 8.42 -10.20 6.42
C LYS A 58 8.36 -10.99 5.12
N MET A 59 9.49 -11.54 4.72
CA MET A 59 9.53 -12.58 3.69
C MET A 59 8.58 -13.71 4.08
N SER A 60 7.87 -14.26 3.11
CA SER A 60 6.85 -15.31 3.33
C SER A 60 5.60 -14.91 4.15
N ALA A 61 5.42 -13.63 4.47
CA ALA A 61 4.16 -13.15 5.06
C ALA A 61 2.97 -13.16 4.08
N GLY A 62 3.20 -13.56 2.81
CA GLY A 62 2.16 -13.69 1.80
C GLY A 62 1.76 -12.37 1.13
N LYS A 63 2.65 -11.36 1.06
CA LYS A 63 2.34 -10.02 0.49
C LYS A 63 1.75 -10.08 -0.91
N SER A 64 2.43 -10.72 -1.86
CA SER A 64 1.95 -10.78 -3.25
C SER A 64 0.64 -11.56 -3.36
N THR A 65 0.50 -12.67 -2.59
CA THR A 65 -0.76 -13.42 -2.52
C THR A 65 -1.89 -12.57 -1.92
N PHE A 66 -1.58 -11.81 -0.88
CA PHE A 66 -2.52 -10.87 -0.27
C PHE A 66 -2.98 -9.79 -1.26
N ILE A 67 -2.05 -9.18 -2.00
CA ILE A 67 -2.39 -8.17 -3.01
C ILE A 67 -3.24 -8.79 -4.12
N ASN A 68 -2.85 -9.95 -4.65
CA ASN A 68 -3.64 -10.67 -5.65
C ASN A 68 -5.07 -10.94 -5.16
N SER A 69 -5.21 -11.36 -3.91
CA SER A 69 -6.52 -11.60 -3.28
C SER A 69 -7.32 -10.30 -3.07
N LEU A 70 -6.63 -9.21 -2.76
CA LEU A 70 -7.25 -7.89 -2.59
C LEU A 70 -7.80 -7.35 -3.92
N ILE A 71 -7.01 -7.46 -5.00
CA ILE A 71 -7.40 -6.98 -6.33
C ILE A 71 -8.30 -7.96 -7.11
N GLY A 72 -8.43 -9.21 -6.63
CA GLY A 72 -9.24 -10.25 -7.28
C GLY A 72 -8.62 -10.84 -8.54
N GLU A 73 -7.29 -10.76 -8.71
CA GLU A 73 -6.57 -11.27 -9.89
C GLU A 73 -5.18 -11.80 -9.50
N ASN A 74 -4.76 -12.93 -10.06
CA ASN A 74 -3.41 -13.50 -9.88
C ASN A 74 -2.38 -12.79 -10.74
N LEU A 75 -2.10 -11.54 -10.43
CA LEU A 75 -1.21 -10.67 -11.19
C LEU A 75 0.25 -10.80 -10.77
N LEU A 76 0.51 -10.65 -9.47
CA LEU A 76 1.86 -10.70 -8.92
C LEU A 76 2.33 -12.15 -8.76
N PRO A 77 3.63 -12.44 -9.01
CA PRO A 77 4.17 -13.77 -8.74
C PRO A 77 4.09 -14.10 -7.25
N THR A 78 3.71 -15.33 -6.95
CA THR A 78 3.59 -15.88 -5.59
C THR A 78 4.52 -17.08 -5.43
N GLY A 79 5.09 -17.27 -4.24
CA GLY A 79 5.98 -18.39 -3.92
C GLY A 79 6.46 -18.35 -2.48
N HIS A 80 7.14 -19.42 -2.06
CA HIS A 80 7.67 -19.56 -0.69
C HIS A 80 8.95 -18.73 -0.45
N PHE A 81 9.60 -18.26 -1.51
CA PHE A 81 10.85 -17.50 -1.47
C PHE A 81 10.61 -16.02 -1.80
N GLN A 82 11.67 -15.24 -1.84
CA GLN A 82 11.59 -13.85 -2.24
C GLN A 82 11.10 -13.75 -3.69
N THR A 83 9.86 -13.30 -3.87
CA THR A 83 9.20 -13.25 -5.17
C THR A 83 9.23 -11.86 -5.81
N THR A 84 9.53 -10.83 -5.02
CA THR A 84 9.49 -9.43 -5.47
C THR A 84 10.82 -8.76 -5.15
N SER A 85 11.55 -8.33 -6.18
CA SER A 85 12.84 -7.64 -6.08
C SER A 85 12.76 -6.13 -6.25
N SER A 86 11.62 -5.61 -6.74
CA SER A 86 11.39 -4.19 -7.04
C SER A 86 10.06 -3.71 -6.46
N ILE A 87 9.92 -2.39 -6.30
CA ILE A 87 8.67 -1.77 -5.87
C ILE A 87 7.69 -1.78 -7.05
N THR A 88 6.54 -2.39 -6.86
CA THR A 88 5.48 -2.47 -7.86
C THR A 88 4.28 -1.64 -7.43
N TRP A 89 3.85 -0.74 -8.31
CA TRP A 89 2.71 0.15 -8.13
C TRP A 89 1.54 -0.38 -8.95
N ILE A 90 0.39 -0.59 -8.32
CA ILE A 90 -0.84 -1.02 -8.97
C ILE A 90 -1.84 0.13 -8.87
N VAL A 91 -2.32 0.60 -10.00
CA VAL A 91 -3.19 1.77 -10.12
C VAL A 91 -4.46 1.39 -10.86
N SER A 92 -5.60 1.87 -10.39
CA SER A 92 -6.88 1.68 -11.07
C SER A 92 -6.89 2.43 -12.41
N SER A 93 -7.23 1.72 -13.48
CA SER A 93 -7.33 2.26 -14.84
C SER A 93 -8.32 1.44 -15.65
N LYS A 94 -8.98 2.07 -16.64
CA LYS A 94 -9.82 1.34 -17.60
C LYS A 94 -8.99 0.46 -18.55
N ASP A 95 -7.78 0.91 -18.87
CA ASP A 95 -6.88 0.21 -19.78
C ASP A 95 -5.87 -0.64 -18.98
N ARG A 96 -5.44 -1.75 -19.59
CA ARG A 96 -4.39 -2.61 -19.01
C ARG A 96 -3.04 -2.27 -19.62
N SER A 97 -2.11 -1.85 -18.79
CA SER A 97 -0.73 -1.59 -19.20
C SER A 97 0.25 -1.77 -18.04
N MET A 98 1.50 -2.01 -18.38
CA MET A 98 2.62 -2.05 -17.45
C MET A 98 3.75 -1.18 -17.98
N GLU A 99 4.19 -0.21 -17.19
CA GLU A 99 5.40 0.57 -17.45
C GLU A 99 6.51 0.11 -16.51
N VAL A 100 7.67 -0.20 -17.05
CA VAL A 100 8.86 -0.59 -16.31
C VAL A 100 9.94 0.45 -16.53
N THR A 101 10.46 0.99 -15.44
CA THR A 101 11.66 1.85 -15.46
C THR A 101 12.83 1.07 -14.88
N PHE A 102 13.87 0.88 -15.68
CA PHE A 102 15.10 0.21 -15.29
C PHE A 102 16.09 1.17 -14.61
N ALA A 103 17.06 0.61 -13.90
CA ALA A 103 18.04 1.39 -13.15
C ALA A 103 19.02 2.19 -14.05
N ASP A 104 19.10 1.89 -15.34
CA ASP A 104 19.82 2.68 -16.33
C ASP A 104 18.98 3.83 -16.94
N GLY A 105 17.73 3.98 -16.50
CA GLY A 105 16.78 4.99 -16.97
C GLY A 105 15.94 4.56 -18.18
N LYS A 106 16.21 3.38 -18.77
CA LYS A 106 15.40 2.85 -19.86
C LYS A 106 13.97 2.57 -19.39
N LYS A 107 12.99 2.89 -20.24
CA LYS A 107 11.58 2.60 -19.98
C LYS A 107 11.03 1.65 -21.04
N LEU A 108 10.25 0.68 -20.60
CA LEU A 108 9.47 -0.21 -21.45
C LEU A 108 8.01 -0.16 -21.06
N THR A 109 7.13 -0.19 -22.04
CA THR A 109 5.68 -0.24 -21.83
C THR A 109 5.11 -1.47 -22.51
N TYR A 110 4.31 -2.22 -21.76
CA TYR A 110 3.59 -3.40 -22.20
C TYR A 110 2.10 -3.12 -22.14
N LYS A 111 1.35 -3.59 -23.13
CA LYS A 111 -0.11 -3.45 -23.19
C LYS A 111 -0.77 -4.82 -23.11
N ASN A 112 -1.90 -4.89 -22.43
CA ASN A 112 -2.75 -6.08 -22.28
C ASN A 112 -2.05 -7.28 -21.59
N HIS A 113 -1.53 -8.24 -22.33
CA HIS A 113 -1.00 -9.51 -21.79
C HIS A 113 0.45 -9.37 -21.29
N PHE A 114 0.65 -8.79 -20.12
CA PHE A 114 1.98 -8.55 -19.55
C PHE A 114 2.30 -9.42 -18.30
N ALA A 115 1.41 -10.29 -17.86
CA ALA A 115 1.61 -11.06 -16.63
C ALA A 115 2.88 -11.95 -16.65
N GLU A 116 3.21 -12.55 -17.80
CA GLU A 116 4.45 -13.31 -17.96
C GLU A 116 5.70 -12.43 -17.88
N GLU A 117 5.67 -11.27 -18.53
CA GLU A 117 6.78 -10.32 -18.51
C GLU A 117 6.97 -9.75 -17.10
N LEU A 118 5.87 -9.46 -16.40
CA LEU A 118 5.93 -9.05 -14.99
C LEU A 118 6.60 -10.12 -14.13
N ARG A 119 6.22 -11.38 -14.27
CA ARG A 119 6.87 -12.50 -13.55
C ARG A 119 8.36 -12.56 -13.80
N LYS A 120 8.80 -12.43 -15.05
CA LYS A 120 10.23 -12.41 -15.42
C LYS A 120 10.99 -11.22 -14.81
N LEU A 121 10.33 -10.08 -14.67
CA LEU A 121 10.94 -8.83 -14.20
C LEU A 121 11.05 -8.73 -12.69
N VAL A 122 10.06 -9.26 -11.95
CA VAL A 122 9.98 -9.08 -10.49
C VAL A 122 10.30 -10.36 -9.71
N ALA A 123 10.21 -11.54 -10.34
CA ALA A 123 10.55 -12.80 -9.69
C ALA A 123 12.07 -12.97 -9.58
N VAL A 124 12.50 -13.53 -8.45
CA VAL A 124 13.90 -13.91 -8.25
C VAL A 124 14.10 -15.33 -8.79
N PRO A 125 15.11 -15.56 -9.68
CA PRO A 125 15.44 -16.92 -10.11
C PRO A 125 15.84 -17.80 -8.93
N LYS A 126 15.35 -19.05 -8.90
CA LYS A 126 15.58 -20.00 -7.80
C LYS A 126 17.06 -20.14 -7.38
N GLU A 127 17.99 -20.07 -8.33
CA GLU A 127 19.41 -20.17 -8.04
C GLU A 127 19.93 -19.04 -7.12
N PHE A 128 19.20 -17.93 -7.02
CA PHE A 128 19.55 -16.76 -6.21
C PHE A 128 18.66 -16.57 -4.98
N ASP A 129 17.80 -17.52 -4.67
CA ASP A 129 16.84 -17.41 -3.55
C ASP A 129 17.53 -17.13 -2.20
N ALA A 130 18.76 -17.59 -2.01
CA ALA A 130 19.53 -17.38 -0.79
C ALA A 130 20.15 -15.97 -0.70
N LEU A 131 20.07 -15.14 -1.77
CA LEU A 131 20.68 -13.83 -1.80
C LEU A 131 19.71 -12.73 -1.32
N PRO A 132 20.22 -11.71 -0.62
CA PRO A 132 19.46 -10.49 -0.31
C PRO A 132 19.40 -9.56 -1.53
N ILE A 133 18.65 -9.98 -2.55
CA ILE A 133 18.63 -9.39 -3.90
C ILE A 133 18.36 -7.89 -3.89
N SER A 134 17.44 -7.42 -3.07
CA SER A 134 17.09 -5.99 -3.00
C SER A 134 18.25 -5.13 -2.52
N ASP A 135 19.00 -5.62 -1.53
CA ASP A 135 20.18 -4.90 -1.01
C ASP A 135 21.32 -4.92 -2.03
N ILE A 136 21.55 -6.06 -2.70
CA ILE A 136 22.55 -6.17 -3.76
C ILE A 136 22.19 -5.24 -4.94
N ASN A 137 20.94 -5.23 -5.39
CA ASN A 137 20.46 -4.35 -6.44
C ASN A 137 20.67 -2.87 -6.11
N THR A 138 20.41 -2.48 -4.84
CA THR A 138 20.66 -1.11 -4.37
C THR A 138 22.14 -0.72 -4.52
N LEU A 139 23.06 -1.65 -4.24
CA LEU A 139 24.49 -1.41 -4.42
C LEU A 139 24.88 -1.32 -5.90
N ILE A 140 24.34 -2.18 -6.76
CA ILE A 140 24.55 -2.12 -8.22
C ILE A 140 24.02 -0.79 -8.77
N ILE A 141 22.85 -0.36 -8.38
CA ILE A 141 22.26 0.94 -8.75
C ILE A 141 23.16 2.09 -8.31
N GLY A 142 23.74 2.01 -7.12
CA GLY A 142 24.70 2.98 -6.58
C GLY A 142 26.09 2.98 -7.24
N ASN A 143 26.30 2.27 -8.36
CA ASN A 143 27.59 2.14 -9.07
C ASN A 143 28.72 1.52 -8.25
N ASN A 144 28.42 0.70 -7.26
CA ASN A 144 29.47 -0.02 -6.54
C ASN A 144 30.04 -1.14 -7.44
N ASP A 145 31.36 -1.26 -7.45
CA ASP A 145 32.05 -2.39 -8.07
C ASP A 145 31.89 -3.66 -7.23
N ILE A 146 32.24 -4.80 -7.81
CA ILE A 146 32.04 -6.12 -7.17
C ILE A 146 32.81 -6.23 -5.85
N ASN A 147 34.01 -5.65 -5.74
CA ASN A 147 34.81 -5.75 -4.52
C ASN A 147 34.15 -4.95 -3.38
N THR A 148 33.66 -3.75 -3.67
CA THR A 148 32.89 -2.93 -2.72
C THR A 148 31.60 -3.64 -2.29
N ILE A 149 30.92 -4.33 -3.21
CA ILE A 149 29.71 -5.12 -2.89
C ILE A 149 30.06 -6.26 -1.92
N LEU A 150 31.14 -7.02 -2.21
CA LEU A 150 31.59 -8.12 -1.36
C LEU A 150 32.08 -7.67 0.03
N GLN A 151 32.71 -6.50 0.13
CA GLN A 151 33.09 -5.93 1.44
C GLN A 151 31.88 -5.68 2.34
N LYS A 152 30.71 -5.36 1.75
CA LYS A 152 29.46 -5.14 2.48
C LYS A 152 28.66 -6.42 2.75
N LYS A 153 29.07 -7.56 2.17
CA LYS A 153 28.35 -8.83 2.24
C LYS A 153 28.02 -9.25 3.67
N ALA A 154 29.05 -9.33 4.54
CA ALA A 154 28.86 -9.80 5.91
C ALA A 154 27.82 -8.98 6.69
N GLY A 155 27.90 -7.64 6.62
CA GLY A 155 26.93 -6.77 7.30
C GLY A 155 25.52 -6.84 6.71
N ILE A 156 25.40 -7.09 5.40
CA ILE A 156 24.08 -7.28 4.75
C ILE A 156 23.51 -8.63 5.17
N GLU A 157 24.29 -9.71 5.14
CA GLU A 157 23.83 -11.05 5.53
C GLU A 157 23.44 -11.11 7.01
N GLU A 158 24.19 -10.48 7.89
CA GLU A 158 23.83 -10.32 9.30
C GLU A 158 22.48 -9.58 9.44
N LYS A 159 22.30 -8.48 8.73
CA LYS A 159 21.09 -7.67 8.78
C LYS A 159 19.87 -8.41 8.20
N THR A 160 20.06 -9.19 7.14
CA THR A 160 18.97 -9.86 6.41
C THR A 160 18.74 -11.30 6.86
N GLY A 161 19.63 -11.86 7.69
CA GLY A 161 19.57 -13.26 8.10
C GLY A 161 19.82 -14.27 6.99
N THR A 162 20.49 -13.81 5.93
CA THR A 162 20.89 -14.67 4.82
C THR A 162 22.33 -15.17 5.01
N SER A 163 22.67 -16.26 4.36
CA SER A 163 24.04 -16.80 4.31
C SER A 163 24.25 -17.46 2.97
N SER A 164 25.26 -17.04 2.25
CA SER A 164 25.54 -17.53 0.89
C SER A 164 27.02 -17.39 0.52
N SER A 165 27.47 -18.12 -0.50
CA SER A 165 28.87 -18.03 -0.94
C SER A 165 29.17 -16.73 -1.69
N GLU A 166 30.42 -16.27 -1.63
CA GLU A 166 30.88 -15.12 -2.43
C GLU A 166 30.72 -15.38 -3.94
N ASP A 167 30.90 -16.60 -4.37
CA ASP A 167 30.77 -16.97 -5.79
C ASP A 167 29.32 -16.78 -6.28
N LEU A 168 28.34 -17.01 -5.43
CA LEU A 168 26.95 -16.77 -5.75
C LEU A 168 26.67 -15.26 -5.90
N TRP A 169 27.26 -14.43 -5.04
CA TRP A 169 27.19 -12.97 -5.15
C TRP A 169 27.85 -12.48 -6.44
N LYS A 170 29.08 -12.95 -6.73
CA LYS A 170 29.79 -12.61 -7.98
C LYS A 170 28.99 -13.01 -9.21
N LYS A 171 28.42 -14.22 -9.20
CA LYS A 171 27.57 -14.71 -10.29
C LYS A 171 26.38 -13.78 -10.49
N TYR A 172 25.64 -13.45 -9.43
CA TYR A 172 24.48 -12.58 -9.52
C TYR A 172 24.83 -11.19 -10.09
N VAL A 173 25.85 -10.54 -9.55
CA VAL A 173 26.28 -9.21 -10.00
C VAL A 173 26.71 -9.25 -11.48
N SER A 174 27.41 -10.29 -11.92
CA SER A 174 27.87 -10.42 -13.31
C SER A 174 26.74 -10.56 -14.32
N VAL A 175 25.62 -11.21 -13.94
CA VAL A 175 24.48 -11.45 -14.85
C VAL A 175 23.40 -10.38 -14.74
N THR A 176 23.52 -9.45 -13.76
CA THR A 176 22.50 -8.45 -13.42
C THR A 176 23.03 -7.01 -13.59
N PRO A 177 23.28 -6.55 -14.82
CA PRO A 177 23.61 -5.15 -15.06
C PRO A 177 22.41 -4.25 -14.78
N LYS A 178 22.65 -2.95 -14.54
CA LYS A 178 21.59 -1.96 -14.24
C LYS A 178 20.41 -1.99 -15.20
N GLY A 179 20.66 -2.22 -16.47
CA GLY A 179 19.61 -2.32 -17.51
C GLY A 179 18.70 -3.55 -17.38
N LYS A 180 19.00 -4.47 -16.45
CA LYS A 180 18.14 -5.60 -16.11
C LYS A 180 17.44 -5.43 -14.76
N ILE A 181 17.81 -4.43 -13.96
CA ILE A 181 17.18 -4.17 -12.65
C ILE A 181 15.97 -3.26 -12.87
N ALA A 182 14.79 -3.82 -12.73
CA ALA A 182 13.57 -3.03 -12.68
C ALA A 182 13.56 -2.20 -11.38
N GLN A 183 13.71 -0.89 -11.51
CA GLN A 183 13.70 0.03 -10.37
C GLN A 183 12.28 0.40 -9.95
N LYS A 184 11.39 0.56 -10.93
CA LYS A 184 9.98 0.88 -10.73
C LYS A 184 9.13 0.15 -11.75
N VAL A 185 8.08 -0.50 -11.25
CA VAL A 185 7.04 -1.11 -12.09
C VAL A 185 5.71 -0.43 -11.77
N VAL A 186 5.03 0.06 -12.77
CA VAL A 186 3.69 0.65 -12.65
C VAL A 186 2.73 -0.16 -13.49
N ILE A 187 1.76 -0.76 -12.83
CA ILE A 187 0.72 -1.58 -13.45
C ILE A 187 -0.59 -0.82 -13.39
N GLN A 188 -1.20 -0.64 -14.54
CA GLN A 188 -2.53 -0.07 -14.69
C GLN A 188 -3.48 -1.18 -15.08
N ILE A 189 -4.51 -1.40 -14.27
CA ILE A 189 -5.54 -2.43 -14.49
C ILE A 189 -6.90 -1.92 -14.00
N PRO A 190 -8.01 -2.45 -14.52
CA PRO A 190 -9.31 -2.29 -13.87
C PRO A 190 -9.24 -2.93 -12.48
N LEU A 191 -9.48 -2.13 -11.46
CA LEU A 191 -9.66 -2.61 -10.10
C LEU A 191 -11.16 -2.65 -9.77
N PRO A 192 -11.58 -3.46 -8.78
CA PRO A 192 -12.94 -3.39 -8.25
C PRO A 192 -13.32 -1.95 -7.87
N ASP A 193 -14.59 -1.60 -8.04
CA ASP A 193 -15.09 -0.22 -7.85
C ASP A 193 -14.77 0.34 -6.46
N GLU A 194 -14.73 -0.52 -5.44
CA GLU A 194 -14.34 -0.15 -4.08
C GLU A 194 -12.91 0.39 -3.96
N TYR A 195 -12.05 0.11 -4.95
CA TYR A 195 -10.65 0.59 -4.99
C TYR A 195 -10.44 1.76 -5.96
N GLU A 196 -11.52 2.39 -6.45
CA GLU A 196 -11.38 3.60 -7.23
C GLU A 196 -10.71 4.72 -6.42
N GLY A 197 -9.70 5.34 -7.01
CA GLY A 197 -8.87 6.34 -6.32
C GLY A 197 -7.81 5.76 -5.38
N TRP A 198 -7.52 4.45 -5.50
CA TRP A 198 -6.43 3.81 -4.77
C TRP A 198 -5.22 3.55 -5.65
N ARG A 199 -4.08 3.53 -5.00
CA ARG A 199 -2.84 3.00 -5.53
C ARG A 199 -2.25 2.05 -4.49
N ILE A 200 -2.07 0.80 -4.88
CA ILE A 200 -1.52 -0.25 -4.02
C ILE A 200 -0.04 -0.41 -4.37
N VAL A 201 0.81 -0.52 -3.35
CA VAL A 201 2.25 -0.69 -3.55
C VAL A 201 2.69 -2.00 -2.91
N ASP A 202 3.19 -2.92 -3.76
CA ASP A 202 3.91 -4.10 -3.29
C ASP A 202 5.35 -3.73 -2.99
N THR A 203 5.78 -4.04 -1.76
CA THR A 203 7.15 -3.77 -1.32
C THR A 203 7.96 -5.04 -1.25
N PRO A 204 9.27 -4.99 -1.56
CA PRO A 204 10.16 -6.12 -1.30
C PRO A 204 10.04 -6.62 0.14
N GLY A 205 10.06 -7.94 0.32
CA GLY A 205 10.01 -8.56 1.67
C GLY A 205 11.23 -8.19 2.50
N VAL A 206 11.07 -8.13 3.81
CA VAL A 206 12.19 -7.97 4.75
C VAL A 206 12.84 -9.32 5.05
N GLY A 207 14.15 -9.30 5.30
CA GLY A 207 14.92 -10.50 5.64
C GLY A 207 14.54 -11.13 7.00
N ALA A 208 15.04 -12.32 7.25
CA ALA A 208 14.66 -13.15 8.40
C ALA A 208 14.99 -12.54 9.78
N ILE A 209 15.93 -11.59 9.88
CA ILE A 209 16.35 -10.93 11.14
C ILE A 209 15.63 -9.58 11.39
N GLY A 210 14.59 -9.26 10.61
CA GLY A 210 13.67 -8.17 10.95
C GLY A 210 14.13 -6.76 10.59
N GLY A 211 15.15 -6.59 9.74
CA GLY A 211 15.45 -5.27 9.17
C GLY A 211 14.53 -4.95 7.99
N ILE A 212 14.01 -3.73 7.91
CA ILE A 212 13.31 -3.27 6.71
C ILE A 212 14.32 -3.14 5.58
N GLN A 213 14.01 -3.69 4.40
CA GLN A 213 14.86 -3.49 3.24
C GLN A 213 14.96 -2.00 2.88
N VAL A 214 16.13 -1.59 2.42
CA VAL A 214 16.44 -0.18 2.08
C VAL A 214 15.39 0.41 1.13
N ALA A 215 14.93 -0.36 0.14
CA ALA A 215 13.92 0.09 -0.81
C ALA A 215 12.55 0.36 -0.14
N THR A 216 12.12 -0.51 0.78
CA THR A 216 10.87 -0.33 1.54
C THR A 216 11.02 0.87 2.49
N MET A 217 12.14 0.98 3.20
CA MET A 217 12.41 2.12 4.07
C MET A 217 12.40 3.43 3.28
N GLN A 218 13.10 3.46 2.14
CA GLN A 218 13.10 4.63 1.26
C GLN A 218 11.69 5.00 0.80
N LEU A 219 10.87 4.03 0.41
CA LEU A 219 9.48 4.29 0.03
C LEU A 219 8.68 4.94 1.17
N LEU A 220 8.77 4.39 2.38
CA LEU A 220 8.02 4.87 3.54
C LEU A 220 8.51 6.24 4.05
N THR A 221 9.82 6.52 3.92
CA THR A 221 10.43 7.78 4.32
C THR A 221 10.49 8.80 3.18
N SER A 222 10.37 8.35 1.92
CA SER A 222 10.49 9.22 0.76
C SER A 222 9.37 10.25 0.74
N ARG A 223 9.82 11.48 0.51
CA ARG A 223 8.94 12.60 0.24
C ARG A 223 9.10 13.00 -1.21
N ASP A 224 8.00 13.28 -1.86
CA ASP A 224 8.01 13.74 -3.24
C ASP A 224 8.58 15.17 -3.29
N LYS A 225 9.83 15.29 -3.73
CA LYS A 225 10.51 16.59 -3.86
C LYS A 225 9.85 17.49 -4.90
N SER A 226 9.14 16.91 -5.86
CA SER A 226 8.38 17.66 -6.85
C SER A 226 7.04 18.19 -6.31
N ASN A 227 6.57 17.59 -5.20
CA ASN A 227 5.28 17.88 -4.56
C ASN A 227 5.45 18.29 -3.08
N ASN A 228 6.15 19.37 -2.82
CA ASN A 228 6.24 19.96 -1.48
C ASN A 228 6.62 19.00 -0.34
N ASN A 229 7.47 18.02 -0.61
CA ASN A 229 8.01 17.14 0.42
C ASN A 229 6.99 16.19 1.08
N GLN A 230 5.92 15.80 0.37
CA GLN A 230 4.90 14.87 0.85
C GLN A 230 5.37 13.43 0.94
N HIS A 231 4.81 12.68 1.90
CA HIS A 231 4.98 11.23 1.93
C HIS A 231 4.34 10.59 0.68
N LEU A 232 5.04 9.63 0.09
CA LEU A 232 4.56 8.88 -1.07
C LEU A 232 3.46 7.86 -0.71
N VAL A 233 3.31 7.55 0.58
CA VAL A 233 2.42 6.53 1.13
C VAL A 233 1.48 7.17 2.15
N ASP A 234 0.18 6.96 1.98
CA ASP A 234 -0.86 7.48 2.87
C ASP A 234 -1.22 6.50 3.99
N ALA A 235 -1.13 5.20 3.73
CA ALA A 235 -1.36 4.16 4.74
C ALA A 235 -0.47 2.93 4.49
N VAL A 236 -0.23 2.16 5.54
CA VAL A 236 0.54 0.91 5.47
C VAL A 236 -0.24 -0.23 6.08
N ILE A 237 -0.34 -1.34 5.36
CA ILE A 237 -0.81 -2.61 5.88
C ILE A 237 0.40 -3.46 6.25
N LEU A 238 0.57 -3.70 7.54
CA LEU A 238 1.59 -4.59 8.08
C LEU A 238 1.06 -6.02 8.10
N LEU A 239 1.65 -6.88 7.28
CA LEU A 239 1.31 -8.30 7.25
C LEU A 239 2.22 -9.10 8.20
N HIS A 240 1.59 -9.95 8.98
CA HIS A 240 2.25 -10.91 9.86
C HIS A 240 1.61 -12.29 9.70
N LYS A 241 2.42 -13.34 9.63
CA LYS A 241 1.88 -14.70 9.53
C LYS A 241 1.25 -15.10 10.86
N GLY A 242 -0.03 -15.44 10.86
CA GLY A 242 -0.81 -15.74 12.07
C GLY A 242 -0.36 -16.98 12.83
N THR A 243 0.41 -17.89 12.18
CA THR A 243 1.02 -19.06 12.78
C THR A 243 2.40 -18.81 13.41
N GLU A 244 2.99 -17.63 13.16
CA GLU A 244 4.25 -17.23 13.78
C GLU A 244 4.01 -16.53 15.13
N ASN A 245 5.01 -16.61 16.00
CA ASN A 245 4.92 -15.97 17.30
C ASN A 245 4.90 -14.44 17.15
N ILE A 246 3.79 -13.83 17.54
CA ILE A 246 3.62 -12.37 17.53
C ILE A 246 4.64 -11.67 18.46
N GLN A 247 5.15 -12.35 19.47
CA GLN A 247 6.15 -11.82 20.41
C GLN A 247 7.59 -11.93 19.89
N ASP A 248 7.79 -12.48 18.69
CA ASP A 248 9.11 -12.56 18.07
C ASP A 248 9.73 -11.16 17.95
N GLU A 249 10.95 -11.03 18.45
CA GLU A 249 11.72 -9.77 18.47
C GLU A 249 11.85 -9.18 17.06
N SER A 250 12.00 -10.01 16.04
CA SER A 250 12.12 -9.59 14.66
C SER A 250 10.81 -8.98 14.11
N ALA A 251 9.65 -9.50 14.50
CA ALA A 251 8.35 -8.93 14.12
C ALA A 251 8.11 -7.58 14.79
N ASN A 252 8.47 -7.48 16.07
CA ASN A 252 8.36 -6.26 16.85
C ASN A 252 9.26 -5.16 16.27
N LYS A 253 10.54 -5.49 16.03
CA LYS A 253 11.50 -4.56 15.45
C LYS A 253 11.04 -4.06 14.07
N PHE A 254 10.56 -4.95 13.22
CA PHE A 254 10.02 -4.59 11.92
C PHE A 254 8.86 -3.59 12.02
N ALA A 255 7.87 -3.86 12.89
CA ALA A 255 6.74 -2.98 13.08
C ALA A 255 7.16 -1.62 13.66
N GLU A 256 8.12 -1.60 14.59
CA GLU A 256 8.70 -0.37 15.13
C GLU A 256 9.44 0.44 14.06
N ASP A 257 10.24 -0.21 13.21
CA ASP A 257 10.97 0.45 12.13
C ASP A 257 10.02 1.08 11.11
N VAL A 258 8.92 0.38 10.74
CA VAL A 258 7.87 0.95 9.88
C VAL A 258 7.23 2.17 10.57
N SER A 259 6.85 2.03 11.82
CA SER A 259 6.23 3.13 12.58
C SER A 259 7.15 4.36 12.67
N LYS A 260 8.42 4.15 13.00
CA LYS A 260 9.44 5.23 13.04
C LYS A 260 9.62 5.88 11.67
N SER A 261 9.60 5.09 10.59
CA SER A 261 9.76 5.59 9.21
C SER A 261 8.61 6.49 8.78
N MET A 262 7.39 6.18 9.24
CA MET A 262 6.21 6.99 8.97
C MET A 262 6.12 8.23 9.87
N GLY A 263 6.86 8.26 11.00
CA GLY A 263 6.81 9.36 11.97
C GLY A 263 5.40 9.58 12.53
N ASP A 264 4.97 10.84 12.66
CA ASP A 264 3.64 11.18 13.19
C ASP A 264 2.47 10.66 12.35
N LEU A 265 2.71 10.32 11.07
CA LEU A 265 1.71 9.70 10.21
C LEU A 265 1.40 8.25 10.60
N ALA A 266 2.28 7.58 11.37
CA ALA A 266 2.04 6.21 11.83
C ALA A 266 0.80 6.11 12.70
N LYS A 267 0.57 7.13 13.53
CA LYS A 267 -0.60 7.19 14.40
C LYS A 267 -1.87 7.33 13.56
N GLY A 268 -2.62 6.25 13.48
CA GLY A 268 -3.89 6.23 12.78
C GLY A 268 -3.85 5.84 11.30
N ARG A 269 -2.68 5.52 10.72
CA ARG A 269 -2.55 5.10 9.30
C ARG A 269 -1.96 3.71 9.12
N LEU A 270 -1.73 2.98 10.21
CA LEU A 270 -1.27 1.60 10.19
C LEU A 270 -2.44 0.64 10.34
N PHE A 271 -2.41 -0.43 9.56
CA PHE A 271 -3.22 -1.63 9.72
C PHE A 271 -2.30 -2.79 10.08
N PHE A 272 -2.75 -3.66 10.95
CA PHE A 272 -2.06 -4.90 11.26
C PHE A 272 -2.94 -6.08 10.86
N VAL A 273 -2.47 -6.88 9.92
CA VAL A 273 -3.25 -7.96 9.32
C VAL A 273 -2.50 -9.29 9.48
N LEU A 274 -3.13 -10.21 10.17
CA LEU A 274 -2.65 -11.58 10.31
C LEU A 274 -3.04 -12.39 9.07
N THR A 275 -2.08 -13.06 8.46
CA THR A 275 -2.30 -13.95 7.30
C THR A 275 -2.31 -15.43 7.71
N HIS A 276 -2.66 -16.34 6.79
CA HIS A 276 -2.76 -17.78 7.06
C HIS A 276 -3.78 -18.12 8.16
N ALA A 277 -4.91 -17.44 8.13
CA ALA A 277 -5.91 -17.50 9.21
C ALA A 277 -6.86 -18.71 9.16
N SER A 278 -6.77 -19.54 8.12
CA SER A 278 -7.55 -20.78 8.02
C SER A 278 -6.84 -22.00 8.62
N THR A 279 -5.61 -21.85 9.09
CA THR A 279 -4.87 -22.98 9.70
C THR A 279 -5.47 -23.36 11.04
N PRO A 280 -5.50 -24.67 11.41
CA PRO A 280 -6.00 -25.12 12.70
C PRO A 280 -5.32 -24.43 13.89
N GLU A 281 -4.02 -24.17 13.78
CA GLU A 281 -3.23 -23.48 14.80
C GLU A 281 -3.73 -22.06 15.03
N PHE A 282 -4.10 -21.36 13.97
CA PHE A 282 -4.67 -20.01 14.10
C PHE A 282 -6.10 -20.06 14.64
N LEU A 283 -6.95 -20.89 14.06
CA LEU A 283 -8.38 -20.95 14.41
C LEU A 283 -8.61 -21.34 15.87
N ASN A 284 -7.82 -22.29 16.40
CA ASN A 284 -7.92 -22.73 17.79
C ASN A 284 -7.54 -21.64 18.82
N TYR A 285 -6.67 -20.71 18.45
CA TYR A 285 -6.14 -19.68 19.35
C TYR A 285 -6.43 -18.25 18.89
N LYS A 286 -7.32 -18.08 17.92
CA LYS A 286 -7.62 -16.82 17.24
C LYS A 286 -7.82 -15.64 18.20
N ASP A 287 -8.68 -15.77 19.16
CA ASP A 287 -9.01 -14.67 20.09
C ASP A 287 -7.83 -14.28 20.97
N GLY A 288 -7.05 -15.27 21.41
CA GLY A 288 -5.81 -15.04 22.13
C GLY A 288 -4.72 -14.40 21.30
N ILE A 289 -4.63 -14.76 20.00
CA ILE A 289 -3.68 -14.16 19.05
C ILE A 289 -4.07 -12.71 18.78
N LEU A 290 -5.33 -12.43 18.48
CA LEU A 290 -5.86 -11.08 18.25
C LEU A 290 -5.71 -10.18 19.48
N SER A 291 -6.01 -10.70 20.67
CA SER A 291 -5.83 -9.97 21.93
C SER A 291 -4.36 -9.62 22.16
N ARG A 292 -3.42 -10.54 21.90
CA ARG A 292 -1.98 -10.29 21.99
C ARG A 292 -1.53 -9.26 20.96
N ALA A 293 -1.99 -9.36 19.71
CA ALA A 293 -1.70 -8.38 18.67
C ALA A 293 -2.19 -6.98 19.06
N SER A 294 -3.40 -6.86 19.56
CA SER A 294 -3.96 -5.60 20.04
C SER A 294 -3.18 -5.01 21.22
N ASN A 295 -2.75 -5.84 22.16
CA ASN A 295 -1.95 -5.38 23.30
C ASN A 295 -0.53 -4.95 22.87
N LEU A 296 0.10 -5.68 21.95
CA LEU A 296 1.47 -5.44 21.54
C LEU A 296 1.57 -4.29 20.52
N PHE A 297 0.85 -4.39 19.42
CA PHE A 297 0.91 -3.41 18.33
C PHE A 297 -0.08 -2.26 18.52
N GLY A 298 -1.26 -2.52 19.06
CA GLY A 298 -2.23 -1.49 19.38
C GLY A 298 -1.67 -0.47 20.38
N LYS A 299 -1.17 -0.93 21.51
CA LYS A 299 -0.63 -0.03 22.57
C LYS A 299 0.73 0.58 22.20
N ARG A 300 1.65 -0.18 21.58
CA ARG A 300 3.01 0.32 21.27
C ARG A 300 3.05 1.22 20.05
N LEU A 301 2.29 0.89 19.01
CA LEU A 301 2.31 1.60 17.73
C LEU A 301 1.11 2.53 17.53
N GLY A 302 0.18 2.55 18.47
CA GLY A 302 -1.05 3.35 18.39
C GLY A 302 -2.00 2.85 17.30
N ILE A 303 -1.98 1.52 16.98
CA ILE A 303 -2.91 0.94 16.01
C ILE A 303 -4.24 0.69 16.70
N PRO A 304 -5.35 1.32 16.27
CA PRO A 304 -6.66 1.09 16.83
C PRO A 304 -7.11 -0.37 16.65
N ALA A 305 -7.86 -0.92 17.60
CA ALA A 305 -8.28 -2.33 17.57
C ALA A 305 -9.08 -2.68 16.31
N GLU A 306 -9.86 -1.77 15.78
CA GLU A 306 -10.61 -1.92 14.52
C GLU A 306 -9.72 -2.08 13.29
N ARG A 307 -8.45 -1.71 13.38
CA ARG A 307 -7.45 -1.86 12.30
C ARG A 307 -6.55 -3.08 12.46
N ILE A 308 -6.80 -3.87 13.50
CA ILE A 308 -6.17 -5.17 13.70
C ILE A 308 -7.18 -6.22 13.25
N THR A 309 -6.80 -7.06 12.29
CA THR A 309 -7.68 -8.08 11.72
C THR A 309 -6.87 -9.27 11.19
N TYR A 310 -7.55 -10.21 10.57
CA TYR A 310 -6.92 -11.38 9.96
C TYR A 310 -7.56 -11.67 8.60
N VAL A 311 -6.84 -12.38 7.74
CA VAL A 311 -7.34 -12.87 6.45
C VAL A 311 -6.66 -14.17 6.08
N ASP A 312 -7.29 -14.94 5.19
CA ASP A 312 -6.64 -16.04 4.51
C ASP A 312 -6.59 -15.82 3.00
N SER A 313 -5.40 -15.43 2.54
CA SER A 313 -5.16 -15.14 1.12
C SER A 313 -5.14 -16.39 0.25
N PHE A 314 -4.84 -17.55 0.83
CA PHE A 314 -4.82 -18.82 0.10
C PHE A 314 -6.25 -19.26 -0.24
N ILE A 315 -7.16 -19.19 0.74
CA ILE A 315 -8.59 -19.44 0.52
C ILE A 315 -9.17 -18.43 -0.47
N GLN A 316 -8.85 -17.15 -0.34
CA GLN A 316 -9.33 -16.12 -1.25
C GLN A 316 -8.83 -16.32 -2.70
N ARG A 317 -7.57 -16.73 -2.87
CA ARG A 317 -7.02 -17.12 -4.18
C ARG A 317 -7.84 -18.25 -4.79
N PHE A 318 -8.14 -19.30 -3.99
CA PHE A 318 -8.98 -20.40 -4.47
C PHE A 318 -10.35 -19.91 -4.93
N ILE A 319 -11.03 -19.09 -4.15
CA ILE A 319 -12.36 -18.55 -4.52
C ILE A 319 -12.29 -17.83 -5.88
N THR A 320 -11.27 -16.98 -6.06
CA THR A 320 -11.07 -16.24 -7.32
C THR A 320 -10.86 -17.17 -8.50
N ASP A 321 -9.94 -18.14 -8.38
CA ASP A 321 -9.60 -19.06 -9.46
C ASP A 321 -10.75 -20.02 -9.76
N ALA A 322 -11.46 -20.49 -8.72
CA ALA A 322 -12.59 -21.38 -8.85
C ALA A 322 -13.77 -20.70 -9.56
N LYS A 323 -14.09 -19.46 -9.18
CA LYS A 323 -15.13 -18.68 -9.88
C LYS A 323 -14.79 -18.46 -11.35
N ASN A 324 -13.54 -18.13 -11.65
CA ASN A 324 -13.08 -17.90 -13.01
C ASN A 324 -13.04 -19.19 -13.86
N SER A 325 -12.83 -20.35 -13.23
CA SER A 325 -12.79 -21.63 -13.92
C SER A 325 -14.16 -22.14 -14.38
N GLY A 326 -15.24 -21.68 -13.76
CA GLY A 326 -16.60 -22.18 -13.97
C GLY A 326 -16.81 -23.65 -13.56
N LYS A 327 -15.83 -24.27 -12.85
CA LYS A 327 -15.94 -25.67 -12.39
C LYS A 327 -16.96 -25.79 -11.27
N ASP A 328 -17.57 -26.98 -11.21
CA ASP A 328 -18.43 -27.39 -10.11
C ASP A 328 -17.59 -28.02 -8.99
N PHE A 329 -17.79 -27.56 -7.76
CA PHE A 329 -17.13 -28.05 -6.54
C PHE A 329 -18.14 -28.66 -5.54
N SER A 330 -19.36 -28.90 -5.99
CA SER A 330 -20.47 -29.39 -5.14
C SER A 330 -20.26 -30.82 -4.63
N THR A 331 -19.39 -31.60 -5.29
CA THR A 331 -19.12 -32.98 -4.92
C THR A 331 -17.63 -33.26 -4.75
N PRO A 332 -17.25 -34.19 -3.83
CA PRO A 332 -15.85 -34.59 -3.66
C PRO A 332 -15.17 -35.11 -4.94
N GLN A 333 -15.93 -35.76 -5.83
CA GLN A 333 -15.44 -36.31 -7.09
C GLN A 333 -14.90 -35.21 -8.02
N ASN A 334 -15.50 -34.04 -7.96
CA ASN A 334 -15.11 -32.88 -8.78
C ASN A 334 -13.78 -32.26 -8.35
N LEU A 335 -13.24 -32.68 -7.19
CA LEU A 335 -11.95 -32.22 -6.66
C LEU A 335 -10.76 -33.04 -7.21
N SER A 336 -11.01 -34.07 -8.00
CA SER A 336 -9.96 -34.94 -8.57
C SER A 336 -8.98 -34.24 -9.51
N THR A 337 -9.36 -33.11 -10.10
CA THR A 337 -8.56 -32.37 -11.07
C THR A 337 -8.25 -30.97 -10.53
N ALA A 338 -6.98 -30.66 -10.39
CA ALA A 338 -6.51 -29.34 -9.96
C ALA A 338 -6.93 -28.23 -10.93
N LEU A 339 -7.04 -27.01 -10.40
CA LEU A 339 -7.16 -25.81 -11.20
C LEU A 339 -5.84 -25.48 -11.89
N THR A 340 -5.92 -24.88 -13.07
CA THR A 340 -4.73 -24.45 -13.81
C THR A 340 -3.90 -23.48 -12.98
N GLY A 341 -2.59 -23.70 -12.92
CA GLY A 341 -1.66 -22.86 -12.14
C GLY A 341 -1.58 -23.20 -10.64
N TRP A 342 -2.25 -24.28 -10.19
CA TRP A 342 -2.12 -24.81 -8.83
C TRP A 342 -1.09 -25.92 -8.78
N THR A 343 -0.18 -25.87 -7.80
CA THR A 343 0.74 -26.97 -7.52
C THR A 343 -0.01 -28.17 -6.92
N GLU A 344 0.56 -29.35 -6.99
CA GLU A 344 -0.03 -30.53 -6.36
C GLU A 344 -0.18 -30.36 -4.83
N GLU A 345 0.77 -29.69 -4.19
CA GLU A 345 0.77 -29.41 -2.75
C GLU A 345 -0.34 -28.41 -2.39
N ASP A 346 -0.41 -27.27 -3.10
CA ASP A 346 -1.47 -26.27 -2.90
C ASP A 346 -2.85 -26.89 -3.13
N TRP A 347 -2.98 -27.74 -4.17
CA TRP A 347 -4.25 -28.39 -4.49
C TRP A 347 -4.67 -29.37 -3.40
N LYS A 348 -3.76 -30.20 -2.88
CA LYS A 348 -4.03 -31.09 -1.75
C LYS A 348 -4.47 -30.32 -0.51
N ALA A 349 -3.80 -29.20 -0.23
CA ALA A 349 -4.15 -28.36 0.91
C ALA A 349 -5.57 -27.80 0.81
N ILE A 350 -5.96 -27.23 -0.34
CA ILE A 350 -7.31 -26.70 -0.51
C ILE A 350 -8.38 -27.79 -0.55
N CYS A 351 -8.09 -28.96 -1.14
CA CYS A 351 -8.99 -30.10 -1.11
C CYS A 351 -9.30 -30.54 0.33
N SER A 352 -8.34 -30.51 1.22
CA SER A 352 -8.58 -30.83 2.64
C SER A 352 -9.60 -29.88 3.28
N HIS A 353 -9.50 -28.58 3.01
CA HIS A 353 -10.51 -27.59 3.45
C HIS A 353 -11.89 -27.86 2.83
N LEU A 354 -11.94 -28.18 1.55
CA LEU A 354 -13.20 -28.46 0.86
C LEU A 354 -13.86 -29.75 1.37
N PHE A 355 -13.12 -30.82 1.62
CA PHE A 355 -13.64 -32.05 2.22
C PHE A 355 -14.22 -31.80 3.60
N GLN A 356 -13.52 -31.05 4.44
CA GLN A 356 -14.01 -30.68 5.77
C GLN A 356 -15.31 -29.89 5.63
N LEU A 357 -15.36 -28.89 4.74
CA LEU A 357 -16.52 -28.04 4.51
C LEU A 357 -17.73 -28.85 4.00
N HIS A 358 -17.51 -29.79 3.06
CA HIS A 358 -18.56 -30.70 2.59
C HIS A 358 -19.15 -31.50 3.76
N GLY A 359 -18.28 -32.08 4.62
CA GLY A 359 -18.74 -32.82 5.79
C GLY A 359 -19.55 -31.95 6.76
N GLU A 360 -19.10 -30.73 7.03
CA GLU A 360 -19.83 -29.81 7.90
C GLU A 360 -21.20 -29.38 7.31
N LEU A 361 -21.27 -29.10 6.00
CA LEU A 361 -22.53 -28.76 5.34
C LEU A 361 -23.53 -29.93 5.38
N GLN A 362 -23.05 -31.14 5.11
CA GLN A 362 -23.88 -32.35 5.20
C GLN A 362 -24.39 -32.59 6.63
N MET A 363 -23.55 -32.47 7.65
CA MET A 363 -23.97 -32.62 9.05
C MET A 363 -25.02 -31.57 9.45
N ARG A 364 -24.99 -30.38 8.86
CA ARG A 364 -25.96 -29.32 9.10
C ARG A 364 -27.19 -29.40 8.20
N GLY A 365 -27.30 -30.41 7.34
CA GLY A 365 -28.40 -30.57 6.38
C GLY A 365 -28.47 -29.47 5.32
N LYS A 366 -27.34 -28.81 5.04
CA LYS A 366 -27.25 -27.77 4.00
C LYS A 366 -26.82 -28.37 2.66
N GLU A 367 -27.33 -27.80 1.57
CA GLU A 367 -26.94 -28.19 0.22
C GLU A 367 -25.49 -27.76 -0.07
N CYS A 368 -24.69 -28.69 -0.61
CA CYS A 368 -23.33 -28.44 -1.07
C CYS A 368 -23.37 -27.89 -2.51
N SER A 369 -23.82 -26.68 -2.71
CA SER A 369 -23.72 -25.98 -4.01
C SER A 369 -22.48 -25.08 -4.05
N ASN A 370 -21.99 -24.73 -5.25
CA ASN A 370 -20.88 -23.77 -5.40
C ASN A 370 -21.15 -22.47 -4.65
N SER A 371 -22.37 -21.95 -4.70
CA SER A 371 -22.74 -20.71 -3.99
C SER A 371 -22.60 -20.84 -2.48
N THR A 372 -23.04 -21.97 -1.90
CA THR A 372 -22.91 -22.25 -0.46
C THR A 372 -21.45 -22.42 -0.07
N ILE A 373 -20.68 -23.17 -0.85
CA ILE A 373 -19.25 -23.39 -0.62
C ILE A 373 -18.48 -22.07 -0.65
N PHE A 374 -18.66 -21.27 -1.71
CA PHE A 374 -17.95 -19.98 -1.82
C PHE A 374 -18.35 -19.01 -0.72
N SER A 375 -19.62 -18.92 -0.33
CA SER A 375 -20.07 -18.08 0.78
C SER A 375 -19.40 -18.47 2.11
N GLN A 376 -19.24 -19.77 2.40
CA GLN A 376 -18.55 -20.22 3.61
C GLN A 376 -17.04 -19.95 3.52
N LEU A 377 -16.43 -20.18 2.36
CA LEU A 377 -15.02 -19.88 2.15
C LEU A 377 -14.73 -18.37 2.22
N GLU A 378 -15.60 -17.50 1.70
CA GLU A 378 -15.49 -16.03 1.83
C GLU A 378 -15.50 -15.60 3.30
N THR A 379 -16.41 -16.22 4.10
CA THR A 379 -16.42 -16.00 5.55
C THR A 379 -15.09 -16.42 6.22
N THR A 380 -14.53 -17.55 5.77
CA THR A 380 -13.24 -18.04 6.28
C THR A 380 -12.08 -17.16 5.82
N ALA A 381 -12.07 -16.74 4.56
CA ALA A 381 -11.05 -15.87 4.00
C ALA A 381 -11.02 -14.47 4.64
N HIS A 382 -12.15 -13.99 5.13
CA HIS A 382 -12.33 -12.76 5.91
C HIS A 382 -11.91 -11.46 5.18
N PHE A 383 -11.79 -11.50 3.85
CA PHE A 383 -11.42 -10.34 3.04
C PHE A 383 -12.51 -9.27 3.00
N ASP A 384 -13.78 -9.65 3.08
CA ASP A 384 -14.89 -8.69 3.08
C ASP A 384 -14.85 -7.77 4.29
N VAL A 385 -14.49 -8.32 5.46
CA VAL A 385 -14.31 -7.53 6.69
C VAL A 385 -13.12 -6.58 6.56
N LEU A 386 -11.99 -7.05 6.00
CA LEU A 386 -10.84 -6.20 5.73
C LEU A 386 -11.18 -5.08 4.74
N ARG A 387 -11.87 -5.40 3.63
CA ARG A 387 -12.31 -4.41 2.64
C ARG A 387 -13.22 -3.36 3.26
N GLY A 388 -14.20 -3.79 4.08
CA GLY A 388 -15.05 -2.87 4.82
C GLY A 388 -14.25 -1.89 5.67
N LYS A 389 -13.31 -2.42 6.49
CA LYS A 389 -12.43 -1.59 7.35
C LYS A 389 -11.54 -0.62 6.56
N LEU A 390 -11.00 -1.07 5.42
CA LEU A 390 -10.18 -0.21 4.54
C LEU A 390 -11.04 0.88 3.89
N ASN A 391 -12.23 0.56 3.44
CA ASN A 391 -13.15 1.54 2.85
C ASN A 391 -13.60 2.58 3.87
N ASP A 392 -13.95 2.17 5.08
CA ASP A 392 -14.32 3.09 6.16
C ASP A 392 -13.15 4.02 6.50
N PHE A 393 -11.93 3.46 6.61
CA PHE A 393 -10.73 4.25 6.84
C PHE A 393 -10.52 5.30 5.76
N LEU A 394 -10.54 4.86 4.48
CA LEU A 394 -10.29 5.77 3.37
C LEU A 394 -11.34 6.87 3.25
N ASN A 395 -12.60 6.53 3.46
CA ASN A 395 -13.67 7.53 3.42
C ASN A 395 -13.48 8.55 4.54
N ASN A 396 -13.15 8.09 5.75
CA ASN A 396 -12.87 8.98 6.88
C ASN A 396 -11.63 9.86 6.64
N GLU A 397 -10.55 9.29 6.10
CA GLU A 397 -9.32 10.06 5.78
C GLU A 397 -9.55 11.06 4.64
N LYS A 398 -10.30 10.68 3.60
CA LYS A 398 -10.70 11.60 2.51
C LYS A 398 -11.50 12.79 3.06
N GLU A 399 -12.50 12.50 3.88
CA GLU A 399 -13.36 13.52 4.50
C GLU A 399 -12.57 14.41 5.45
N ALA A 400 -11.74 13.85 6.31
CA ALA A 400 -10.88 14.59 7.24
C ALA A 400 -9.87 15.49 6.50
N THR A 401 -9.24 14.95 5.44
CA THR A 401 -8.29 15.70 4.61
C THR A 401 -8.99 16.83 3.86
N PHE A 402 -10.17 16.56 3.29
CA PHE A 402 -11.01 17.56 2.63
C PHE A 402 -11.40 18.70 3.59
N ASN A 403 -11.95 18.36 4.75
CA ASN A 403 -12.37 19.34 5.75
C ASN A 403 -11.20 20.19 6.24
N SER A 404 -10.05 19.56 6.51
CA SER A 404 -8.83 20.27 6.91
C SER A 404 -8.35 21.25 5.83
N LEU A 405 -8.40 20.85 4.58
CA LEU A 405 -8.04 21.69 3.44
C LEU A 405 -8.99 22.87 3.29
N MET A 406 -10.31 22.62 3.36
CA MET A 406 -11.32 23.70 3.24
C MET A 406 -11.21 24.71 4.38
N ASN A 407 -11.02 24.22 5.61
CA ASN A 407 -10.83 25.09 6.78
C ASN A 407 -9.57 25.97 6.65
N LEU A 408 -8.45 25.40 6.16
CA LEU A 408 -7.23 26.19 5.92
C LEU A 408 -7.41 27.25 4.84
N ILE A 409 -8.11 26.95 3.76
CA ILE A 409 -8.42 27.92 2.70
C ILE A 409 -9.32 29.02 3.27
N GLU A 410 -10.35 28.66 4.04
CA GLU A 410 -11.27 29.60 4.68
C GLU A 410 -10.54 30.53 5.67
N ASP A 411 -9.67 29.97 6.51
CA ASP A 411 -8.86 30.74 7.46
C ASP A 411 -7.95 31.76 6.76
N GLU A 412 -7.32 31.35 5.64
CA GLU A 412 -6.50 32.23 4.83
C GLU A 412 -7.33 33.36 4.22
N LEU A 413 -8.51 33.07 3.71
CA LEU A 413 -9.41 34.05 3.15
C LEU A 413 -9.91 35.06 4.20
N LYS A 414 -10.26 34.59 5.40
CA LYS A 414 -10.66 35.46 6.54
C LYS A 414 -9.52 36.36 6.99
N LEU A 415 -8.28 35.82 7.05
CA LEU A 415 -7.10 36.63 7.38
C LEU A 415 -6.90 37.76 6.35
N TYR A 416 -7.05 37.43 5.07
CA TYR A 416 -6.94 38.38 3.99
C TYR A 416 -8.05 39.46 4.05
N GLU A 417 -9.31 39.05 4.22
CA GLU A 417 -10.44 39.95 4.38
C GLU A 417 -10.20 40.94 5.52
N SER A 418 -9.76 40.45 6.68
CA SER A 418 -9.42 41.31 7.82
C SER A 418 -8.32 42.32 7.49
N ARG A 419 -7.33 41.94 6.68
CA ARG A 419 -6.24 42.81 6.25
C ARG A 419 -6.75 43.91 5.30
N VAL A 420 -7.53 43.53 4.29
CA VAL A 420 -8.13 44.44 3.35
C VAL A 420 -9.05 45.46 4.06
N GLN A 421 -9.84 45.01 5.02
CA GLN A 421 -10.68 45.88 5.84
C GLN A 421 -9.86 46.93 6.61
N LYS A 422 -8.73 46.51 7.22
CA LYS A 422 -7.82 47.44 7.89
C LYS A 422 -7.20 48.48 6.90
N ASP A 423 -6.80 48.01 5.74
CA ASP A 423 -6.23 48.91 4.71
C ASP A 423 -7.25 49.90 4.21
N ILE A 424 -8.51 49.49 3.99
CA ILE A 424 -9.63 50.37 3.63
C ILE A 424 -9.87 51.41 4.73
N GLN A 425 -9.89 50.99 5.99
CA GLN A 425 -10.07 51.92 7.12
C GLN A 425 -8.91 52.91 7.21
N ALA A 426 -7.66 52.47 7.01
CA ALA A 426 -6.50 53.34 7.02
C ALA A 426 -6.56 54.39 5.91
N VAL A 427 -6.95 53.98 4.69
CA VAL A 427 -7.11 54.89 3.56
C VAL A 427 -8.28 55.89 3.80
N SER A 428 -9.41 55.42 4.32
CA SER A 428 -10.55 56.28 4.67
C SER A 428 -10.21 57.31 5.73
N ASN A 429 -9.49 56.91 6.79
CA ASN A 429 -9.03 57.80 7.86
C ASN A 429 -8.00 58.83 7.34
N GLY A 430 -7.07 58.38 6.48
CA GLY A 430 -6.09 59.25 5.84
C GLY A 430 -6.75 60.29 4.90
N SER A 431 -7.75 59.87 4.12
CA SER A 431 -8.54 60.80 3.27
C SER A 431 -9.28 61.83 4.10
N SER A 432 -9.91 61.42 5.21
CA SER A 432 -10.61 62.33 6.13
C SER A 432 -9.66 63.35 6.79
N GLU A 433 -8.47 62.94 7.15
CA GLU A 433 -7.44 63.80 7.73
C GLU A 433 -6.88 64.80 6.70
N ILE A 434 -6.69 64.38 5.46
CA ILE A 434 -6.26 65.25 4.36
C ILE A 434 -7.37 66.27 4.02
N GLU A 435 -8.63 65.88 3.97
CA GLU A 435 -9.76 66.80 3.75
C GLU A 435 -9.85 67.85 4.85
N LYS A 436 -9.56 67.46 6.10
CA LYS A 436 -9.51 68.39 7.23
C LYS A 436 -8.37 69.40 7.11
N GLN A 437 -7.18 68.93 6.75
CA GLN A 437 -6.01 69.79 6.52
C GLN A 437 -6.22 70.77 5.34
N ILE A 438 -6.88 70.37 4.26
CA ILE A 438 -7.22 71.19 3.15
C ILE A 438 -8.19 72.29 3.61
N LYS A 439 -9.23 71.96 4.39
CA LYS A 439 -10.17 72.95 4.94
C LYS A 439 -9.51 73.94 5.90
N GLU A 440 -8.57 73.46 6.71
CA GLU A 440 -7.78 74.33 7.62
C GLU A 440 -6.79 75.26 6.86
N ALA A 441 -6.31 74.83 5.69
CA ALA A 441 -5.43 75.63 4.84
C ALA A 441 -6.21 76.68 3.95
N GLU A 442 -7.49 76.44 3.75
CA GLU A 442 -8.40 77.36 3.02
C GLU A 442 -9.02 78.43 3.92
N GLN A 443 -8.87 78.35 5.23
CA GLN A 443 -9.24 79.39 6.23
C GLN A 443 -8.04 80.26 6.58
#